data_7bae9297f4cf07bee71cf200226c472f
#
_entry.id   7bae9297f4cf07bee71cf200226c472f
#
_cell.length_a   1.000
_cell.length_b   1.000
_cell.length_c   1.000
_cell.angle_alpha   90.00
_cell.angle_beta   90.00
_cell.angle_gamma   90.00
#
_symmetry.space_group_name_H-M   'P 1'
#
loop_
_entity.id
_entity.type
_entity.pdbx_description
1 polymer ?
#
loop_
_entity_poly.entity_id
_entity_poly.type
_entity_poly.pdbx_seq_one_letter_code
_entity_poly.pdbx_strand_id
1 'polypeptide(L)'
;MFIITQHQYDIIMRQAQENYPYETGGILCGSEDGIVKGLMPLYNQADGDQRKEFGLTGEDIRRGHEFAKKHGLLYFGVYHTHPKGIAYPSDADLSHNQKYLFIISLRDRYNPEFAAYRVLPGRKVIREEIQVINNSGVTVLDILTGRPKLSDNVSAVEMTKLHQLIDAIIEERANYPRLSPKNKFEAIRSSFNTEA
;
A
#
# COMPACT_ATOMS: atom_id res chain seq x y z
N MET A 1 -1.13 15.54 -5.03
CA MET A 1 -2.38 14.77 -5.13
C MET A 1 -2.04 13.33 -5.49
N PHE A 2 -2.73 12.37 -4.90
CA PHE A 2 -2.62 10.94 -5.24
C PHE A 2 -3.97 10.41 -5.70
N ILE A 3 -3.95 9.48 -6.64
CA ILE A 3 -5.14 8.82 -7.17
C ILE A 3 -5.02 7.34 -6.85
N ILE A 4 -6.04 6.79 -6.19
CA ILE A 4 -6.14 5.38 -5.84
C ILE A 4 -7.49 4.83 -6.27
N THR A 5 -7.54 3.61 -6.77
CA THR A 5 -8.82 2.99 -7.13
C THR A 5 -9.59 2.57 -5.88
N GLN A 6 -10.91 2.49 -5.99
CA GLN A 6 -11.75 1.97 -4.90
C GLN A 6 -11.27 0.58 -4.45
N HIS A 7 -10.90 -0.26 -5.39
CA HIS A 7 -10.41 -1.59 -5.08
C HIS A 7 -9.10 -1.60 -4.26
N GLN A 8 -8.11 -0.76 -4.63
CA GLN A 8 -6.88 -0.60 -3.84
C GLN A 8 -7.17 -0.05 -2.44
N TYR A 9 -8.08 0.93 -2.36
CA TYR A 9 -8.55 1.47 -1.09
C TYR A 9 -9.18 0.38 -0.22
N ASP A 10 -10.06 -0.44 -0.78
CA ASP A 10 -10.74 -1.53 -0.07
C ASP A 10 -9.75 -2.57 0.48
N ILE A 11 -8.68 -2.88 -0.27
CA ILE A 11 -7.62 -3.78 0.22
C ILE A 11 -6.86 -3.18 1.39
N ILE A 12 -6.47 -1.91 1.30
CA ILE A 12 -5.79 -1.21 2.40
C ILE A 12 -6.70 -1.19 3.64
N MET A 13 -7.97 -0.85 3.47
CA MET A 13 -8.93 -0.79 4.57
C MET A 13 -9.20 -2.16 5.18
N ARG A 14 -9.30 -3.20 4.36
CA ARG A 14 -9.44 -4.58 4.83
C ARG A 14 -8.23 -5.00 5.65
N GLN A 15 -7.01 -4.80 5.14
CA GLN A 15 -5.78 -5.06 5.88
C GLN A 15 -5.78 -4.32 7.24
N ALA A 16 -6.15 -3.04 7.23
CA ALA A 16 -6.23 -2.21 8.42
C ALA A 16 -7.21 -2.78 9.46
N GLN A 17 -8.42 -3.15 9.05
CA GLN A 17 -9.46 -3.67 9.93
C GLN A 17 -9.13 -5.06 10.49
N GLU A 18 -8.57 -5.95 9.67
CA GLU A 18 -8.23 -7.30 10.07
C GLU A 18 -7.07 -7.36 11.06
N ASN A 19 -6.14 -6.41 10.98
CA ASN A 19 -5.00 -6.35 11.90
C ASN A 19 -5.27 -5.53 13.17
N TYR A 20 -6.41 -4.86 13.29
CA TYR A 20 -6.74 -4.14 14.51
C TYR A 20 -6.66 -5.05 15.75
N PRO A 21 -6.06 -4.65 16.87
CA PRO A 21 -5.56 -3.31 17.24
C PRO A 21 -4.07 -3.07 16.95
N TYR A 22 -3.44 -3.86 16.11
CA TYR A 22 -2.04 -3.72 15.75
C TYR A 22 -1.89 -2.78 14.54
N GLU A 23 -0.79 -2.04 14.50
CA GLU A 23 -0.41 -1.27 13.33
C GLU A 23 -0.01 -2.21 12.18
N THR A 24 -0.44 -1.89 11.00
CA THR A 24 -0.11 -2.60 9.77
C THR A 24 0.14 -1.59 8.67
N GLY A 25 0.76 -2.02 7.59
CA GLY A 25 1.07 -1.10 6.51
C GLY A 25 1.73 -1.77 5.31
N GLY A 26 2.43 -0.96 4.54
CA GLY A 26 3.12 -1.41 3.35
C GLY A 26 3.68 -0.25 2.52
N ILE A 27 3.96 -0.52 1.26
CA ILE A 27 4.56 0.43 0.33
C ILE A 27 3.58 0.73 -0.81
N LEU A 28 3.53 2.00 -1.22
CA LEU A 28 2.83 2.46 -2.42
C LEU A 28 3.85 2.90 -3.47
N CYS A 29 3.59 2.49 -4.71
CA CYS A 29 4.34 2.90 -5.89
C CYS A 29 3.36 3.36 -6.98
N GLY A 30 3.83 4.16 -7.91
CA GLY A 30 2.98 4.63 -9.00
C GLY A 30 3.69 5.46 -10.05
N SER A 31 2.93 6.21 -10.84
CA SER A 31 3.43 7.06 -11.91
C SER A 31 3.61 8.51 -11.46
N GLU A 32 4.31 9.32 -12.26
CA GLU A 32 4.65 10.72 -11.95
C GLU A 32 3.42 11.62 -11.71
N ASP A 33 2.31 11.28 -12.31
CA ASP A 33 1.02 11.96 -12.15
C ASP A 33 0.31 11.64 -10.82
N GLY A 34 0.93 10.82 -9.96
CA GLY A 34 0.41 10.46 -8.65
C GLY A 34 -0.56 9.27 -8.64
N ILE A 35 -0.73 8.59 -9.78
CA ILE A 35 -1.59 7.40 -9.83
C ILE A 35 -0.88 6.22 -9.17
N VAL A 36 -1.51 5.63 -8.14
CA VAL A 36 -1.02 4.41 -7.48
C VAL A 36 -1.20 3.22 -8.42
N LYS A 37 -0.09 2.55 -8.75
CA LYS A 37 -0.05 1.37 -9.63
C LYS A 37 0.55 0.14 -8.96
N GLY A 38 1.17 0.30 -7.79
CA GLY A 38 1.76 -0.77 -7.00
C GLY A 38 1.38 -0.63 -5.54
N LEU A 39 0.92 -1.71 -4.94
CA LEU A 39 0.57 -1.83 -3.54
C LEU A 39 1.26 -3.07 -2.99
N MET A 40 2.17 -2.88 -2.03
CA MET A 40 2.92 -3.94 -1.36
C MET A 40 2.56 -3.97 0.13
N PRO A 41 1.55 -4.73 0.55
CA PRO A 41 1.29 -4.93 1.96
C PRO A 41 2.44 -5.66 2.64
N LEU A 42 2.85 -5.20 3.83
CA LEU A 42 3.99 -5.71 4.58
C LEU A 42 3.59 -6.09 6.01
N TYR A 43 4.39 -6.97 6.61
CA TYR A 43 4.26 -7.30 8.02
C TYR A 43 4.91 -6.23 8.88
N ASN A 44 4.32 -5.96 10.05
CA ASN A 44 4.91 -5.10 11.04
C ASN A 44 6.14 -5.79 11.67
N GLN A 45 7.30 -5.17 11.55
CA GLN A 45 8.59 -5.66 12.06
C GLN A 45 9.06 -4.93 13.33
N ALA A 46 8.20 -4.10 13.93
CA ALA A 46 8.56 -3.41 15.15
C ALA A 46 8.81 -4.39 16.30
N ASP A 47 9.92 -4.21 16.99
CA ASP A 47 10.30 -5.01 18.17
C ASP A 47 9.50 -4.61 19.42
N GLY A 48 8.93 -3.40 19.42
CA GLY A 48 8.16 -2.81 20.51
C GLY A 48 6.68 -3.19 20.51
N ASP A 49 5.86 -2.29 21.06
CA ASP A 49 4.39 -2.47 21.08
C ASP A 49 3.79 -2.21 19.70
N GLN A 50 3.61 -3.26 18.92
CA GLN A 50 3.05 -3.19 17.57
C GLN A 50 1.63 -2.58 17.48
N ARG A 51 1.01 -2.23 18.60
CA ARG A 51 -0.25 -1.46 18.62
C ARG A 51 -0.01 0.05 18.50
N LYS A 52 1.26 0.49 18.54
CA LYS A 52 1.69 1.89 18.54
C LYS A 52 2.84 2.16 17.59
N GLU A 53 3.40 1.11 17.02
CA GLU A 53 4.60 1.20 16.19
C GLU A 53 4.44 0.30 14.96
N PHE A 54 4.72 0.88 13.79
CA PHE A 54 4.88 0.15 12.54
C PHE A 54 6.34 0.22 12.10
N GLY A 55 7.03 -0.90 12.12
CA GLY A 55 8.42 -1.03 11.69
C GLY A 55 8.55 -1.76 10.35
N LEU A 56 9.45 -1.27 9.51
CA LEU A 56 9.93 -1.96 8.32
C LEU A 56 11.44 -2.14 8.43
N THR A 57 11.95 -3.24 7.89
CA THR A 57 13.39 -3.46 7.77
C THR A 57 13.98 -2.63 6.62
N GLY A 58 15.29 -2.38 6.67
CA GLY A 58 15.99 -1.79 5.52
C GLY A 58 15.84 -2.63 4.25
N GLU A 59 15.69 -3.94 4.38
CA GLU A 59 15.43 -4.87 3.28
C GLU A 59 14.04 -4.65 2.67
N ASP A 60 13.00 -4.43 3.47
CA ASP A 60 11.66 -4.12 2.98
C ASP A 60 11.66 -2.85 2.12
N ILE A 61 12.34 -1.82 2.61
CA ILE A 61 12.47 -0.54 1.87
C ILE A 61 13.27 -0.74 0.58
N ARG A 62 14.38 -1.48 0.61
CA ARG A 62 15.19 -1.79 -0.56
C ARG A 62 14.36 -2.51 -1.62
N ARG A 63 13.60 -3.53 -1.24
CA ARG A 63 12.71 -4.29 -2.14
C ARG A 63 11.64 -3.39 -2.76
N GLY A 64 11.05 -2.49 -1.98
CA GLY A 64 10.10 -1.51 -2.51
C GLY A 64 10.68 -0.62 -3.59
N HIS A 65 11.91 -0.13 -3.39
CA HIS A 65 12.63 0.64 -4.41
C HIS A 65 12.99 -0.17 -5.65
N GLU A 66 13.47 -1.41 -5.46
CA GLU A 66 13.81 -2.30 -6.56
C GLU A 66 12.58 -2.69 -7.37
N PHE A 67 11.48 -2.99 -6.70
CA PHE A 67 10.20 -3.24 -7.35
C PHE A 67 9.77 -2.03 -8.20
N ALA A 68 9.78 -0.84 -7.63
CA ALA A 68 9.42 0.38 -8.36
C ALA A 68 10.33 0.57 -9.58
N LYS A 69 11.65 0.45 -9.41
CA LYS A 69 12.63 0.57 -10.51
C LYS A 69 12.41 -0.46 -11.61
N LYS A 70 12.23 -1.74 -11.25
CA LYS A 70 12.02 -2.86 -12.20
C LYS A 70 10.79 -2.63 -13.09
N HIS A 71 9.75 -1.99 -12.55
CA HIS A 71 8.48 -1.77 -13.23
C HIS A 71 8.30 -0.35 -13.79
N GLY A 72 9.35 0.49 -13.76
CA GLY A 72 9.26 1.85 -14.25
C GLY A 72 8.30 2.73 -13.44
N LEU A 73 8.13 2.42 -12.15
CA LEU A 73 7.31 3.16 -11.22
C LEU A 73 8.17 4.04 -10.31
N LEU A 74 7.55 5.03 -9.72
CA LEU A 74 8.12 5.79 -8.61
C LEU A 74 7.74 5.11 -7.29
N TYR A 75 8.71 5.00 -6.39
CA TYR A 75 8.44 4.71 -5.00
C TYR A 75 7.80 5.93 -4.35
N PHE A 76 6.55 5.83 -3.92
CA PHE A 76 5.88 6.94 -3.26
C PHE A 76 6.24 7.03 -1.79
N GLY A 77 6.12 5.93 -1.07
CA GLY A 77 6.40 5.88 0.37
C GLY A 77 5.66 4.75 1.07
N VAL A 78 5.69 4.85 2.38
CA VAL A 78 5.08 3.87 3.29
C VAL A 78 3.67 4.31 3.65
N TYR A 79 2.71 3.36 3.64
CA TYR A 79 1.44 3.55 4.32
C TYR A 79 1.40 2.69 5.58
N HIS A 80 0.78 3.20 6.65
CA HIS A 80 0.55 2.44 7.87
C HIS A 80 -0.68 2.94 8.63
N THR A 81 -1.10 2.17 9.62
CA THR A 81 -2.28 2.46 10.41
C THR A 81 -1.93 3.04 11.78
N HIS A 82 -2.78 3.95 12.25
CA HIS A 82 -2.85 4.41 13.63
C HIS A 82 -4.16 3.89 14.25
N PRO A 83 -4.14 2.73 14.95
CA PRO A 83 -5.37 2.08 15.43
C PRO A 83 -6.21 2.96 16.37
N LYS A 84 -5.55 3.78 17.19
CA LYS A 84 -6.19 4.69 18.16
C LYS A 84 -5.85 6.16 17.92
N GLY A 85 -4.91 6.43 17.04
CA GLY A 85 -4.43 7.77 16.70
C GLY A 85 -5.22 8.42 15.58
N ILE A 86 -4.93 9.70 15.36
CA ILE A 86 -5.43 10.45 14.19
C ILE A 86 -4.64 10.12 12.95
N ALA A 87 -5.17 10.43 11.76
CA ALA A 87 -4.47 10.28 10.49
C ALA A 87 -3.43 11.41 10.29
N TYR A 88 -2.45 11.49 11.20
CA TYR A 88 -1.37 12.48 11.16
C TYR A 88 -0.05 11.82 11.57
N PRO A 89 1.07 12.11 10.87
CA PRO A 89 2.37 11.53 11.18
C PRO A 89 2.83 11.83 12.60
N SER A 90 3.30 10.80 13.30
CA SER A 90 3.97 10.92 14.59
C SER A 90 5.42 11.41 14.42
N ASP A 91 6.09 11.78 15.52
CA ASP A 91 7.52 12.12 15.50
C ASP A 91 8.38 10.92 15.07
N ALA A 92 7.95 9.70 15.38
CA ALA A 92 8.59 8.47 14.94
C ALA A 92 8.50 8.32 13.41
N ASP A 93 7.32 8.54 12.82
CA ASP A 93 7.13 8.49 11.37
C ASP A 93 8.02 9.50 10.64
N LEU A 94 8.15 10.69 11.22
CA LEU A 94 8.96 11.77 10.68
C LEU A 94 10.47 11.59 10.88
N SER A 95 10.88 10.60 11.67
CA SER A 95 12.29 10.25 11.88
C SER A 95 12.89 9.49 10.69
N HIS A 96 12.04 8.83 9.91
CA HIS A 96 12.43 8.11 8.72
C HIS A 96 12.49 9.06 7.50
N ASN A 97 13.49 8.87 6.65
CA ASN A 97 13.69 9.73 5.47
C ASN A 97 12.75 9.34 4.32
N GLN A 98 11.44 9.50 4.55
CA GLN A 98 10.40 9.25 3.55
C GLN A 98 9.96 10.58 2.92
N LYS A 99 9.80 10.58 1.59
CA LYS A 99 9.26 11.74 0.86
C LYS A 99 7.76 11.92 1.09
N TYR A 100 7.03 10.82 1.13
CA TYR A 100 5.60 10.79 1.41
C TYR A 100 5.29 9.74 2.48
N LEU A 101 4.29 10.06 3.29
CA LEU A 101 3.70 9.18 4.29
C LEU A 101 2.20 9.10 4.05
N PHE A 102 1.65 7.89 4.21
CA PHE A 102 0.23 7.63 4.05
C PHE A 102 -0.28 7.00 5.35
N ILE A 103 -1.17 7.70 6.04
CA ILE A 103 -1.61 7.32 7.38
C ILE A 103 -3.09 6.97 7.36
N ILE A 104 -3.43 5.80 7.90
CA ILE A 104 -4.82 5.37 8.07
C ILE A 104 -5.17 5.43 9.56
N SER A 105 -6.10 6.30 9.93
CA SER A 105 -6.65 6.31 11.29
C SER A 105 -7.82 5.34 11.40
N LEU A 106 -7.76 4.46 12.39
CA LEU A 106 -8.87 3.60 12.80
C LEU A 106 -9.49 4.05 14.12
N ARG A 107 -9.27 5.31 14.52
CA ARG A 107 -9.88 5.89 15.72
C ARG A 107 -11.40 5.77 15.69
N ASP A 108 -11.99 6.03 14.53
CA ASP A 108 -13.35 5.61 14.19
C ASP A 108 -13.26 4.46 13.17
N ARG A 109 -13.47 3.23 13.64
CA ARG A 109 -13.36 2.02 12.81
C ARG A 109 -14.45 1.92 11.73
N TYR A 110 -15.58 2.60 11.95
CA TYR A 110 -16.69 2.59 10.99
C TYR A 110 -16.50 3.64 9.90
N ASN A 111 -15.67 4.65 10.19
CA ASN A 111 -15.35 5.72 9.25
C ASN A 111 -13.84 6.02 9.29
N PRO A 112 -12.99 5.11 8.76
CA PRO A 112 -11.55 5.28 8.78
C PRO A 112 -11.13 6.46 7.91
N GLU A 113 -10.16 7.24 8.42
CA GLU A 113 -9.57 8.35 7.67
C GLU A 113 -8.28 7.88 6.99
N PHE A 114 -8.13 8.15 5.69
CA PHE A 114 -6.89 7.92 4.95
C PHE A 114 -6.31 9.26 4.48
N ALA A 115 -5.12 9.58 4.95
CA ALA A 115 -4.44 10.83 4.65
C ALA A 115 -3.04 10.62 4.07
N ALA A 116 -2.64 11.48 3.14
CA ALA A 116 -1.29 11.52 2.59
C ALA A 116 -0.58 12.80 3.01
N TYR A 117 0.71 12.70 3.24
CA TYR A 117 1.56 13.83 3.62
C TYR A 117 2.85 13.81 2.83
N ARG A 118 3.25 14.99 2.35
CA ARG A 118 4.58 15.23 1.83
C ARG A 118 5.46 15.78 2.95
N VAL A 119 6.57 15.10 3.19
CA VAL A 119 7.54 15.48 4.22
C VAL A 119 8.55 16.47 3.61
N LEU A 120 8.72 17.59 4.26
CA LEU A 120 9.66 18.65 3.91
C LEU A 120 10.85 18.67 4.86
N PRO A 121 11.96 19.35 4.50
CA PRO A 121 13.07 19.59 5.40
C PRO A 121 12.61 20.19 6.74
N GLY A 122 13.23 19.76 7.82
CA GLY A 122 12.86 20.17 9.19
C GLY A 122 11.59 19.48 9.72
N ARG A 123 11.24 18.31 9.18
CA ARG A 123 10.10 17.48 9.60
C ARG A 123 8.74 18.18 9.47
N LYS A 124 8.65 19.19 8.62
CA LYS A 124 7.38 19.82 8.30
C LYS A 124 6.60 18.92 7.34
N VAL A 125 5.28 18.90 7.45
CA VAL A 125 4.43 18.12 6.55
C VAL A 125 3.38 19.00 5.87
N ILE A 126 3.09 18.68 4.62
CA ILE A 126 2.00 19.25 3.86
C ILE A 126 1.04 18.12 3.54
N ARG A 127 -0.24 18.28 3.88
CA ARG A 127 -1.27 17.32 3.51
C ARG A 127 -1.46 17.35 2.01
N GLU A 128 -1.41 16.18 1.40
CA GLU A 128 -1.71 15.97 -0.02
C GLU A 128 -3.13 15.38 -0.15
N GLU A 129 -3.80 15.74 -1.22
CA GLU A 129 -5.10 15.16 -1.54
C GLU A 129 -4.96 13.71 -1.98
N ILE A 130 -5.87 12.85 -1.50
CA ILE A 130 -6.08 11.49 -2.01
C ILE A 130 -7.46 11.46 -2.67
N GLN A 131 -7.50 11.11 -3.94
CA GLN A 131 -8.72 10.89 -4.67
C GLN A 131 -8.94 9.38 -4.86
N VAL A 132 -10.07 8.87 -4.36
CA VAL A 132 -10.49 7.50 -4.64
C VAL A 132 -11.40 7.52 -5.86
N ILE A 133 -11.03 6.79 -6.90
CA ILE A 133 -11.80 6.71 -8.14
C ILE A 133 -12.46 5.34 -8.29
N ASN A 134 -13.70 5.33 -8.76
CA ASN A 134 -14.37 4.09 -9.16
C ASN A 134 -13.68 3.53 -10.40
N ASN A 135 -13.50 2.20 -10.39
CA ASN A 135 -12.73 1.46 -11.38
C ASN A 135 -13.28 1.61 -12.80
N SER A 136 -12.90 2.66 -13.48
CA SER A 136 -12.98 2.72 -14.93
C SER A 136 -11.63 2.43 -15.61
N GLY A 137 -10.58 2.22 -14.82
CA GLY A 137 -9.24 1.84 -15.29
C GLY A 137 -8.79 0.53 -14.64
N VAL A 138 -8.29 -0.39 -15.43
CA VAL A 138 -7.69 -1.63 -14.95
C VAL A 138 -6.44 -1.29 -14.15
N THR A 139 -6.41 -1.64 -12.89
CA THR A 139 -5.19 -1.62 -12.09
C THR A 139 -4.60 -3.01 -12.03
N VAL A 140 -3.30 -3.08 -11.79
CA VAL A 140 -2.61 -4.34 -11.52
C VAL A 140 -3.34 -5.19 -10.47
N LEU A 141 -3.99 -4.52 -9.53
CA LEU A 141 -4.69 -5.18 -8.44
C LEU A 141 -6.05 -5.75 -8.86
N ASP A 142 -6.73 -5.12 -9.81
CA ASP A 142 -8.00 -5.63 -10.38
C ASP A 142 -7.78 -6.96 -11.09
N ILE A 143 -6.61 -7.12 -11.71
CA ILE A 143 -6.23 -8.36 -12.38
C ILE A 143 -5.88 -9.44 -11.35
N LEU A 144 -5.18 -9.10 -10.26
CA LEU A 144 -4.85 -10.05 -9.17
C LEU A 144 -6.10 -10.60 -8.48
N THR A 145 -7.23 -9.91 -8.56
CA THR A 145 -8.50 -10.34 -7.97
C THR A 145 -9.41 -11.08 -8.94
N GLY A 146 -8.95 -11.36 -10.17
CA GLY A 146 -9.73 -12.07 -11.19
C GLY A 146 -10.96 -11.30 -11.70
N ARG A 147 -11.09 -10.00 -11.41
CA ARG A 147 -12.23 -9.17 -11.80
C ARG A 147 -11.83 -7.92 -12.60
N PRO A 148 -11.01 -8.04 -13.67
CA PRO A 148 -10.69 -6.88 -14.47
C PRO A 148 -11.94 -6.39 -15.21
N LYS A 149 -12.44 -5.21 -14.87
CA LYS A 149 -13.27 -4.46 -15.78
C LYS A 149 -12.35 -3.75 -16.76
N LEU A 150 -11.98 -4.43 -17.81
CA LEU A 150 -11.31 -3.80 -18.95
C LEU A 150 -12.25 -2.74 -19.51
N SER A 151 -11.81 -1.50 -19.55
CA SER A 151 -12.43 -0.55 -20.46
C SER A 151 -12.15 -1.06 -21.88
N ASP A 152 -13.13 -1.01 -22.76
CA ASP A 152 -13.03 -1.48 -24.16
C ASP A 152 -11.91 -0.81 -24.98
N ASN A 153 -11.13 0.08 -24.36
CA ASN A 153 -10.09 0.92 -24.97
C ASN A 153 -8.65 0.60 -24.55
N VAL A 154 -8.41 -0.48 -23.79
CA VAL A 154 -7.02 -0.83 -23.41
C VAL A 154 -6.33 -1.53 -24.58
N SER A 155 -5.21 -0.97 -25.05
CA SER A 155 -4.45 -1.55 -26.14
C SER A 155 -3.80 -2.89 -25.75
N ALA A 156 -3.55 -3.77 -26.72
CA ALA A 156 -2.85 -5.04 -26.47
C ALA A 156 -1.45 -4.85 -25.83
N VAL A 157 -0.78 -3.75 -26.12
CA VAL A 157 0.52 -3.40 -25.54
C VAL A 157 0.39 -3.02 -24.07
N GLU A 158 -0.65 -2.27 -23.71
CA GLU A 158 -0.95 -1.92 -22.31
C GLU A 158 -1.33 -3.16 -21.51
N MET A 159 -2.11 -4.07 -22.11
CA MET A 159 -2.44 -5.37 -21.50
C MET A 159 -1.20 -6.22 -21.24
N THR A 160 -0.27 -6.30 -22.19
CA THR A 160 0.97 -7.07 -22.01
C THR A 160 1.81 -6.48 -20.86
N LYS A 161 1.96 -5.15 -20.81
CA LYS A 161 2.67 -4.49 -19.70
C LYS A 161 1.99 -4.72 -18.36
N LEU A 162 0.68 -4.72 -18.36
CA LEU A 162 -0.12 -4.94 -17.17
C LEU A 162 0.05 -6.38 -16.65
N HIS A 163 -0.01 -7.40 -17.52
CA HIS A 163 0.25 -8.79 -17.14
C HIS A 163 1.67 -8.98 -16.59
N GLN A 164 2.69 -8.41 -17.23
CA GLN A 164 4.07 -8.45 -16.73
C GLN A 164 4.20 -7.84 -15.32
N LEU A 165 3.48 -6.75 -15.06
CA LEU A 165 3.50 -6.11 -13.76
C LEU A 165 2.80 -6.95 -12.69
N ILE A 166 1.73 -7.66 -13.06
CA ILE A 166 1.03 -8.60 -12.18
C ILE A 166 1.93 -9.78 -11.82
N ASP A 167 2.53 -10.40 -12.82
CA ASP A 167 3.43 -11.53 -12.60
C ASP A 167 4.57 -11.14 -11.66
N ALA A 168 5.12 -9.94 -11.82
CA ALA A 168 6.14 -9.40 -10.93
C ALA A 168 5.65 -9.20 -9.49
N ILE A 169 4.42 -8.70 -9.30
CA ILE A 169 3.83 -8.53 -7.96
C ILE A 169 3.60 -9.90 -7.30
N ILE A 170 3.12 -10.87 -8.08
CA ILE A 170 2.90 -12.24 -7.59
C ILE A 170 4.23 -12.87 -7.19
N GLU A 171 5.27 -12.75 -8.03
CA GLU A 171 6.61 -13.25 -7.78
C GLU A 171 7.23 -12.62 -6.51
N GLU A 172 7.17 -11.30 -6.38
CA GLU A 172 7.64 -10.58 -5.20
C GLU A 172 6.91 -11.04 -3.93
N ARG A 173 5.61 -11.24 -4.00
CA ARG A 173 4.82 -11.74 -2.87
C ARG A 173 5.15 -13.19 -2.52
N ALA A 174 5.35 -14.06 -3.51
CA ALA A 174 5.74 -15.45 -3.30
C ALA A 174 7.10 -15.57 -2.61
N ASN A 175 8.01 -14.64 -2.90
CA ASN A 175 9.35 -14.59 -2.34
C ASN A 175 9.43 -13.83 -1.00
N TYR A 176 8.32 -13.24 -0.54
CA TYR A 176 8.30 -12.52 0.72
C TYR A 176 8.41 -13.48 1.90
N PRO A 177 9.39 -13.32 2.80
CA PRO A 177 9.51 -14.21 3.95
C PRO A 177 8.23 -14.14 4.79
N ARG A 178 7.67 -15.30 5.12
CA ARG A 178 6.52 -15.42 6.03
C ARG A 178 6.96 -15.02 7.43
N LEU A 179 6.81 -13.76 7.75
CA LEU A 179 7.18 -13.20 9.04
C LEU A 179 5.94 -13.13 9.91
N SER A 180 5.97 -13.88 10.99
CA SER A 180 5.03 -13.86 12.12
C SER A 180 3.54 -14.12 11.83
N PRO A 181 2.96 -15.15 12.46
CA PRO A 181 1.51 -15.43 12.43
C PRO A 181 0.65 -14.40 13.19
N LYS A 182 1.26 -13.36 13.76
CA LYS A 182 0.56 -12.32 14.52
C LYS A 182 -0.30 -11.39 13.65
N ASN A 183 0.01 -11.29 12.37
CA ASN A 183 -0.75 -10.51 11.43
C ASN A 183 -1.60 -11.46 10.60
N LYS A 184 -2.91 -11.36 10.70
CA LYS A 184 -3.91 -12.14 9.92
C LYS A 184 -3.82 -11.88 8.40
N PHE A 185 -2.64 -11.51 7.92
CA PHE A 185 -2.38 -11.21 6.54
C PHE A 185 -2.52 -12.44 5.62
N GLU A 186 -2.42 -13.66 6.18
CA GLU A 186 -2.67 -14.89 5.42
C GLU A 186 -4.10 -14.95 4.86
N ALA A 187 -5.07 -14.35 5.54
CA ALA A 187 -6.45 -14.29 5.04
C ALA A 187 -6.57 -13.42 3.78
N ILE A 188 -5.83 -12.31 3.72
CA ILE A 188 -5.76 -11.47 2.53
C ILE A 188 -5.03 -12.21 1.41
N ARG A 189 -3.96 -12.94 1.73
CA ARG A 189 -3.20 -13.72 0.77
C ARG A 189 -4.00 -14.90 0.21
N SER A 190 -4.77 -15.58 1.04
CA SER A 190 -5.62 -16.69 0.57
C SER A 190 -6.72 -16.20 -0.39
N SER A 191 -7.24 -15.00 -0.19
CA SER A 191 -8.22 -14.42 -1.12
C SER A 191 -7.64 -14.09 -2.51
N PHE A 192 -6.31 -14.00 -2.64
CA PHE A 192 -5.63 -13.82 -3.92
C PHE A 192 -5.26 -15.14 -4.61
N ASN A 193 -5.15 -16.25 -3.85
CA ASN A 193 -4.70 -17.54 -4.38
C ASN A 193 -5.84 -18.55 -4.59
N THR A 194 -7.09 -18.24 -4.24
CA THR A 194 -8.21 -19.19 -4.28
C THR A 194 -9.01 -19.18 -5.58
N GLU A 195 -8.64 -18.38 -6.56
CA GLU A 195 -9.33 -18.32 -7.87
C GLU A 195 -8.35 -18.50 -9.06
N ALA A 196 -7.34 -19.38 -8.91
CA ALA A 196 -6.53 -19.85 -10.04
C ALA A 196 -6.99 -21.22 -10.49
#